data_0fae0fce8a6a19f16a2066f4d267b8ca
#
_entry.id   0fae0fce8a6a19f16a2066f4d267b8ca
#
_cell.length_a   1.000
_cell.length_b   1.000
_cell.length_c   1.000
_cell.angle_alpha   90.00
_cell.angle_beta   90.00
_cell.angle_gamma   90.00
#
_symmetry.space_group_name_H-M   'P 1'
#
loop_
_entity.id
_entity.type
_entity.pdbx_description
1 polymer ?
#
loop_
_entity_poly.entity_id
_entity_poly.type
_entity_poly.pdbx_seq_one_letter_code
_entity_poly.pdbx_strand_id
1 'polypeptide(L)'
;MQGNQAAALGVLAAGVRFFAGYPITPSTEVAEILAEELPKIGGKFIQMEDEIASMGAVCGASLTGVKAITATSGPGFSLKQELIGYACMAEIPCVIVNVQRMGPSTGLPTSPAQGDVMQARWGTHGDHGIIVLSPGSVRESFDVAVSAVNFAEKYRTPVILLVV
;
A
#
# COMPACT_ATOMS: atom_id res chain seq x y z
N MET A 1 -4.15 -20.01 2.52
CA MET A 1 -3.64 -18.71 2.02
C MET A 1 -3.91 -17.66 3.09
N GLN A 2 -2.99 -16.75 3.30
CA GLN A 2 -3.13 -15.63 4.24
C GLN A 2 -3.69 -14.40 3.52
N GLY A 3 -4.22 -13.41 4.28
CA GLY A 3 -4.76 -12.18 3.73
C GLY A 3 -3.73 -11.37 2.93
N ASN A 4 -2.49 -11.26 3.43
CA ASN A 4 -1.39 -10.60 2.72
C ASN A 4 -1.11 -11.22 1.34
N GLN A 5 -1.14 -12.56 1.26
CA GLN A 5 -0.95 -13.26 0.00
C GLN A 5 -2.12 -13.00 -0.98
N ALA A 6 -3.34 -13.02 -0.47
CA ALA A 6 -4.53 -12.74 -1.27
C ALA A 6 -4.51 -11.30 -1.81
N ALA A 7 -4.14 -10.32 -0.98
CA ALA A 7 -4.00 -8.93 -1.40
C ALA A 7 -2.91 -8.75 -2.47
N ALA A 8 -1.74 -9.38 -2.31
CA ALA A 8 -0.66 -9.35 -3.30
C ALA A 8 -1.11 -9.93 -4.65
N LEU A 9 -1.81 -11.06 -4.65
CA LEU A 9 -2.36 -11.65 -5.87
C LEU A 9 -3.45 -10.78 -6.51
N GLY A 10 -4.28 -10.12 -5.68
CA GLY A 10 -5.31 -9.20 -6.15
C GLY A 10 -4.73 -8.00 -6.90
N VAL A 11 -3.69 -7.35 -6.36
CA VAL A 11 -3.06 -6.22 -7.05
C VAL A 11 -2.35 -6.65 -8.36
N LEU A 12 -1.75 -7.84 -8.40
CA LEU A 12 -1.19 -8.39 -9.63
C LEU A 12 -2.27 -8.64 -10.70
N ALA A 13 -3.40 -9.22 -10.30
CA ALA A 13 -4.56 -9.44 -11.18
C ALA A 13 -5.13 -8.12 -11.72
N ALA A 14 -5.09 -7.05 -10.92
CA ALA A 14 -5.51 -5.71 -11.34
C ALA A 14 -4.52 -5.00 -12.28
N GLY A 15 -3.37 -5.63 -12.56
CA GLY A 15 -2.40 -5.12 -13.53
C GLY A 15 -1.27 -4.28 -12.93
N VAL A 16 -1.03 -4.35 -11.64
CA VAL A 16 0.15 -3.71 -11.02
C VAL A 16 1.43 -4.29 -11.65
N ARG A 17 2.38 -3.40 -11.96
CA ARG A 17 3.67 -3.76 -12.57
C ARG A 17 4.86 -3.12 -11.87
N PHE A 18 4.64 -2.34 -10.82
CA PHE A 18 5.70 -1.73 -10.04
C PHE A 18 5.41 -1.81 -8.55
N PHE A 19 6.39 -2.25 -7.81
CA PHE A 19 6.42 -2.23 -6.35
C PHE A 19 7.72 -1.59 -5.86
N ALA A 20 7.61 -0.67 -4.90
CA ALA A 20 8.73 -0.21 -4.11
C ALA A 20 8.35 -0.24 -2.63
N GLY A 21 9.23 -0.81 -1.80
CA GLY A 21 8.95 -0.96 -0.38
C GLY A 21 10.20 -1.08 0.46
N TYR A 22 10.02 -0.96 1.77
CA TYR A 22 11.01 -1.26 2.78
C TYR A 22 10.46 -2.36 3.71
N PRO A 23 11.24 -3.39 4.04
CA PRO A 23 10.77 -4.53 4.83
C PRO A 23 10.30 -4.11 6.22
N ILE A 24 9.05 -4.42 6.55
CA ILE A 24 8.49 -4.18 7.87
C ILE A 24 7.40 -5.22 8.19
N THR A 25 7.49 -5.83 9.38
CA THR A 25 6.49 -6.79 9.88
C THR A 25 5.17 -6.06 10.23
N PRO A 26 3.98 -6.61 9.86
CA PRO A 26 3.74 -7.89 9.20
C PRO A 26 3.42 -7.76 7.70
N SER A 27 3.94 -6.78 6.98
CA SER A 27 3.69 -6.59 5.54
C SER A 27 4.66 -7.35 4.63
N THR A 28 5.59 -8.11 5.20
CA THR A 28 6.70 -8.75 4.48
C THR A 28 6.21 -9.72 3.41
N GLU A 29 5.17 -10.52 3.68
CA GLU A 29 4.65 -11.50 2.74
C GLU A 29 4.09 -10.86 1.45
N VAL A 30 3.56 -9.62 1.54
CA VAL A 30 3.14 -8.87 0.35
C VAL A 30 4.35 -8.59 -0.54
N ALA A 31 5.44 -8.12 0.07
CA ALA A 31 6.68 -7.81 -0.65
C ALA A 31 7.32 -9.08 -1.25
N GLU A 32 7.38 -10.18 -0.50
CA GLU A 32 7.96 -11.46 -0.95
C GLU A 32 7.26 -11.99 -2.20
N ILE A 33 5.92 -12.01 -2.20
CA ILE A 33 5.15 -12.47 -3.36
C ILE A 33 5.38 -11.57 -4.56
N LEU A 34 5.37 -10.25 -4.36
CA LEU A 34 5.60 -9.31 -5.44
C LEU A 34 7.03 -9.35 -5.97
N ALA A 35 8.01 -9.64 -5.11
CA ALA A 35 9.40 -9.87 -5.54
C ALA A 35 9.53 -11.11 -6.44
N GLU A 36 8.75 -12.15 -6.16
CA GLU A 36 8.75 -13.37 -6.96
C GLU A 36 7.96 -13.21 -8.26
N GLU A 37 6.76 -12.62 -8.21
CA GLU A 37 5.82 -12.65 -9.32
C GLU A 37 5.99 -11.50 -10.32
N LEU A 38 6.34 -10.28 -9.88
CA LEU A 38 6.46 -9.14 -10.78
C LEU A 38 7.47 -9.37 -11.92
N PRO A 39 8.68 -9.91 -11.67
CA PRO A 39 9.63 -10.18 -12.75
C PRO A 39 9.09 -11.15 -13.81
N LYS A 40 8.28 -12.14 -13.42
CA LYS A 40 7.71 -13.13 -14.33
C LYS A 40 6.73 -12.51 -15.34
N ILE A 41 6.15 -11.36 -15.02
CA ILE A 41 5.15 -10.66 -15.84
C ILE A 41 5.67 -9.32 -16.38
N GLY A 42 6.99 -9.13 -16.40
CA GLY A 42 7.64 -7.91 -16.89
C GLY A 42 7.53 -6.70 -15.98
N GLY A 43 7.11 -6.90 -14.73
CA GLY A 43 7.07 -5.86 -13.71
C GLY A 43 8.42 -5.63 -13.02
N LYS A 44 8.46 -4.65 -12.14
CA LYS A 44 9.65 -4.28 -11.36
C LYS A 44 9.34 -4.31 -9.87
N PHE A 45 10.24 -4.91 -9.11
CA PHE A 45 10.29 -4.89 -7.66
C PHE A 45 11.56 -4.18 -7.21
N ILE A 46 11.44 -3.22 -6.30
CA ILE A 46 12.58 -2.49 -5.74
C ILE A 46 12.45 -2.43 -4.23
N GLN A 47 13.48 -2.90 -3.53
CA GLN A 47 13.64 -2.62 -2.12
C GLN A 47 14.39 -1.29 -1.97
N MET A 48 13.78 -0.37 -1.24
CA MET A 48 14.34 0.95 -0.96
C MET A 48 14.99 0.98 0.43
N GLU A 49 15.70 2.06 0.72
CA GLU A 49 16.39 2.26 1.99
C GLU A 49 15.46 2.65 3.15
N ASP A 50 14.27 3.19 2.85
CA ASP A 50 13.25 3.55 3.83
C ASP A 50 11.85 3.69 3.18
N GLU A 51 10.86 3.99 4.01
CA GLU A 51 9.47 4.14 3.58
C GLU A 51 9.21 5.44 2.81
N ILE A 52 9.96 6.50 3.05
CA ILE A 52 9.85 7.79 2.33
C ILE A 52 10.30 7.57 0.90
N ALA A 53 11.50 7.02 0.71
CA ALA A 53 12.04 6.70 -0.61
C ALA A 53 11.13 5.74 -1.39
N SER A 54 10.58 4.72 -0.71
CA SER A 54 9.68 3.77 -1.37
C SER A 54 8.38 4.43 -1.87
N MET A 55 7.80 5.35 -1.10
CA MET A 55 6.61 6.09 -1.54
C MET A 55 6.94 7.05 -2.69
N GLY A 56 8.09 7.71 -2.64
CA GLY A 56 8.58 8.56 -3.73
C GLY A 56 8.76 7.78 -5.04
N ALA A 57 9.35 6.58 -4.97
CA ALA A 57 9.51 5.71 -6.13
C ALA A 57 8.17 5.27 -6.73
N VAL A 58 7.18 4.96 -5.87
CA VAL A 58 5.81 4.61 -6.31
C VAL A 58 5.15 5.79 -7.02
N CYS A 59 5.25 7.00 -6.45
CA CYS A 59 4.72 8.20 -7.10
C CYS A 59 5.38 8.43 -8.47
N GLY A 60 6.70 8.32 -8.54
CA GLY A 60 7.46 8.46 -9.79
C GLY A 60 7.05 7.43 -10.84
N ALA A 61 6.92 6.17 -10.47
CA ALA A 61 6.47 5.12 -11.38
C ALA A 61 5.05 5.36 -11.89
N SER A 62 4.14 5.75 -10.99
CA SER A 62 2.75 6.04 -11.36
C SER A 62 2.64 7.19 -12.36
N LEU A 63 3.46 8.24 -12.22
CA LEU A 63 3.50 9.37 -13.17
C LEU A 63 3.91 8.94 -14.59
N THR A 64 4.58 7.79 -14.75
CA THR A 64 4.89 7.24 -16.07
C THR A 64 3.75 6.39 -16.68
N GLY A 65 2.62 6.28 -15.98
CA GLY A 65 1.46 5.48 -16.42
C GLY A 65 1.51 4.02 -15.97
N VAL A 66 2.44 3.64 -15.10
CA VAL A 66 2.54 2.28 -14.56
C VAL A 66 1.74 2.18 -13.26
N LYS A 67 0.87 1.18 -13.16
CA LYS A 67 0.16 0.89 -11.91
C LYS A 67 1.17 0.47 -10.84
N ALA A 68 1.27 1.27 -9.78
CA ALA A 68 2.31 1.16 -8.76
C ALA A 68 1.73 1.03 -7.35
N ILE A 69 2.38 0.23 -6.51
CA ILE A 69 2.00 0.05 -5.12
C ILE A 69 3.20 0.02 -4.18
N THR A 70 2.92 0.24 -2.91
CA THR A 70 3.81 -0.06 -1.78
C THR A 70 3.07 -0.84 -0.70
N ALA A 71 3.82 -1.56 0.13
CA ALA A 71 3.30 -2.18 1.34
C ALA A 71 4.09 -1.69 2.54
N THR A 72 3.40 -1.55 3.68
CA THR A 72 3.99 -1.05 4.92
C THR A 72 3.16 -1.45 6.14
N SER A 73 3.58 -1.02 7.31
CA SER A 73 2.90 -1.20 8.59
C SER A 73 3.33 -0.14 9.59
N GLY A 74 2.48 0.17 10.55
CA GLY A 74 2.81 0.96 11.73
C GLY A 74 3.64 2.22 11.46
N PRO A 75 4.89 2.31 11.98
CA PRO A 75 5.72 3.50 11.82
C PRO A 75 6.08 3.80 10.37
N GLY A 76 6.16 2.79 9.50
CA GLY A 76 6.39 3.01 8.07
C GLY A 76 5.20 3.72 7.40
N PHE A 77 3.98 3.46 7.86
CA PHE A 77 2.81 4.19 7.39
C PHE A 77 2.86 5.68 7.80
N SER A 78 3.36 5.96 9.00
CA SER A 78 3.58 7.34 9.46
C SER A 78 4.60 8.08 8.59
N LEU A 79 5.70 7.43 8.21
CA LEU A 79 6.72 8.02 7.35
C LEU A 79 6.24 8.32 5.92
N LYS A 80 5.23 7.61 5.43
CA LYS A 80 4.66 7.83 4.10
C LYS A 80 3.67 8.99 4.03
N GLN A 81 3.20 9.53 5.15
CA GLN A 81 2.08 10.48 5.18
C GLN A 81 2.30 11.75 4.36
N GLU A 82 3.51 12.31 4.36
CA GLU A 82 3.80 13.50 3.56
C GLU A 82 3.62 13.23 2.06
N LEU A 83 4.19 12.12 1.57
CA LEU A 83 4.08 11.76 0.16
C LEU A 83 2.69 11.23 -0.22
N ILE A 84 1.91 10.72 0.71
CA ILE A 84 0.47 10.43 0.50
C ILE A 84 -0.29 11.75 0.26
N GLY A 85 -0.01 12.79 1.07
CA GLY A 85 -0.56 14.12 0.86
C GLY A 85 -0.16 14.72 -0.49
N TYR A 86 1.12 14.58 -0.87
CA TYR A 86 1.60 14.97 -2.19
C TYR A 86 0.85 14.23 -3.31
N ALA A 87 0.67 12.91 -3.19
CA ALA A 87 -0.05 12.12 -4.18
C ALA A 87 -1.52 12.54 -4.32
N CYS A 88 -2.17 12.94 -3.22
CA CYS A 88 -3.51 13.52 -3.27
C CYS A 88 -3.53 14.83 -4.07
N MET A 89 -2.61 15.76 -3.77
CA MET A 89 -2.52 17.05 -4.43
C MET A 89 -2.17 16.95 -5.91
N ALA A 90 -1.30 16.01 -6.27
CA ALA A 90 -0.81 15.82 -7.63
C ALA A 90 -1.66 14.84 -8.46
N GLU A 91 -2.77 14.34 -7.89
CA GLU A 91 -3.67 13.36 -8.53
C GLU A 91 -2.94 12.11 -9.03
N ILE A 92 -2.02 11.59 -8.20
CA ILE A 92 -1.20 10.42 -8.53
C ILE A 92 -1.91 9.15 -8.06
N PRO A 93 -2.35 8.27 -8.98
CA PRO A 93 -2.99 7.01 -8.61
C PRO A 93 -1.96 6.01 -8.10
N CYS A 94 -2.12 5.54 -6.88
CA CYS A 94 -1.30 4.47 -6.32
C CYS A 94 -2.05 3.75 -5.19
N VAL A 95 -1.56 2.59 -4.79
CA VAL A 95 -2.13 1.85 -3.65
C VAL A 95 -1.08 1.70 -2.55
N ILE A 96 -1.48 1.99 -1.35
CA ILE A 96 -0.69 1.77 -0.13
C ILE A 96 -1.35 0.64 0.66
N VAL A 97 -0.75 -0.54 0.67
CA VAL A 97 -1.18 -1.64 1.52
C VAL A 97 -0.59 -1.43 2.91
N ASN A 98 -1.42 -1.11 3.87
CA ASN A 98 -1.01 -1.00 5.27
C ASN A 98 -1.52 -2.21 6.05
N VAL A 99 -0.61 -3.10 6.42
CA VAL A 99 -0.92 -4.25 7.27
C VAL A 99 -0.84 -3.77 8.71
N GLN A 100 -2.00 -3.62 9.34
CA GLN A 100 -2.14 -2.96 10.63
C GLN A 100 -1.46 -3.75 11.75
N ARG A 101 -0.82 -3.03 12.66
CA ARG A 101 -0.20 -3.59 13.86
C ARG A 101 -0.39 -2.67 15.05
N MET A 102 -0.17 -3.21 16.25
CA MET A 102 -0.29 -2.43 17.48
C MET A 102 0.80 -1.37 17.57
N GLY A 103 0.38 -0.13 17.79
CA GLY A 103 1.22 1.03 18.08
C GLY A 103 1.15 1.44 19.56
N PRO A 104 1.65 2.64 19.90
CA PRO A 104 2.32 3.61 19.02
C PRO A 104 3.77 3.27 18.70
N SER A 105 4.36 4.01 17.73
CA SER A 105 5.74 3.85 17.24
C SER A 105 6.03 2.41 16.80
N THR A 106 7.15 1.82 17.19
CA THR A 106 7.49 0.43 16.88
C THR A 106 6.42 -0.54 17.39
N GLY A 107 5.82 -0.28 18.52
CA GLY A 107 4.70 -1.03 19.08
C GLY A 107 4.98 -2.52 19.24
N LEU A 108 3.98 -3.34 18.89
CA LEU A 108 4.06 -4.79 18.89
C LEU A 108 3.87 -5.32 17.47
N PRO A 109 4.96 -5.61 16.73
CA PRO A 109 4.90 -5.92 15.29
C PRO A 109 4.06 -7.13 14.92
N THR A 110 3.91 -8.08 15.82
CA THR A 110 3.15 -9.34 15.60
C THR A 110 1.75 -9.33 16.22
N SER A 111 1.35 -8.20 16.81
CA SER A 111 0.02 -8.07 17.41
C SER A 111 -0.88 -7.24 16.50
N PRO A 112 -1.98 -7.81 15.98
CA PRO A 112 -2.92 -7.08 15.15
C PRO A 112 -3.63 -6.00 15.97
N ALA A 113 -3.95 -4.88 15.32
CA ALA A 113 -4.72 -3.79 15.92
C ALA A 113 -5.35 -2.96 14.79
N GLN A 114 -6.35 -2.16 15.12
CA GLN A 114 -7.04 -1.27 14.18
C GLN A 114 -6.83 0.22 14.54
N GLY A 115 -5.66 0.55 15.07
CA GLY A 115 -5.30 1.92 15.44
C GLY A 115 -5.02 2.84 14.26
N ASP A 116 -4.76 2.28 13.08
CA ASP A 116 -4.34 3.02 11.89
C ASP A 116 -5.52 3.66 11.11
N VAL A 117 -6.76 3.34 11.45
CA VAL A 117 -7.96 3.80 10.73
C VAL A 117 -8.04 5.34 10.70
N MET A 118 -7.83 5.99 11.83
CA MET A 118 -7.84 7.46 11.90
C MET A 118 -6.65 8.08 11.18
N GLN A 119 -5.48 7.46 11.23
CA GLN A 119 -4.32 7.91 10.49
C GLN A 119 -4.52 7.74 8.97
N ALA A 120 -5.14 6.66 8.53
CA ALA A 120 -5.48 6.45 7.13
C ALA A 120 -6.44 7.56 6.61
N ARG A 121 -7.37 8.02 7.46
CA ARG A 121 -8.33 9.06 7.09
C ARG A 121 -7.78 10.48 7.20
N TRP A 122 -6.96 10.76 8.22
CA TRP A 122 -6.55 12.11 8.62
C TRP A 122 -5.02 12.25 8.82
N GLY A 123 -4.22 11.37 8.25
CA GLY A 123 -2.80 11.26 8.60
C GLY A 123 -1.91 12.38 8.06
N THR A 124 -2.23 12.97 6.92
CA THR A 124 -1.53 14.13 6.38
C THR A 124 -2.25 15.43 6.74
N HIS A 125 -1.55 16.55 6.66
CA HIS A 125 -2.13 17.87 6.94
C HIS A 125 -2.99 18.37 5.77
N GLY A 126 -3.85 19.34 6.05
CA GLY A 126 -4.75 19.96 5.07
C GLY A 126 -5.96 19.10 4.71
N ASP A 127 -6.92 19.71 4.04
CA ASP A 127 -8.12 19.02 3.56
C ASP A 127 -7.79 18.22 2.28
N HIS A 128 -8.10 16.94 2.29
CA HIS A 128 -7.87 16.06 1.14
C HIS A 128 -8.89 14.93 1.08
N GLY A 129 -9.23 14.51 -0.13
CA GLY A 129 -9.98 13.29 -0.36
C GLY A 129 -9.08 12.06 -0.35
N ILE A 130 -9.46 11.02 0.36
CA ILE A 130 -8.73 9.75 0.40
C ILE A 130 -9.72 8.58 0.37
N ILE A 131 -9.40 7.53 -0.35
CA ILE A 131 -10.17 6.29 -0.35
C ILE A 131 -9.46 5.30 0.57
N VAL A 132 -10.20 4.79 1.56
CA VAL A 132 -9.70 3.78 2.50
C VAL A 132 -10.59 2.57 2.41
N LEU A 133 -10.01 1.40 2.17
CA LEU A 133 -10.71 0.13 2.06
C LEU A 133 -10.15 -0.86 3.08
N SER A 134 -11.03 -1.69 3.64
CA SER A 134 -10.62 -2.74 4.58
C SER A 134 -11.40 -4.03 4.29
N PRO A 135 -10.72 -5.15 3.95
CA PRO A 135 -11.37 -6.43 3.77
C PRO A 135 -11.68 -7.08 5.13
N GLY A 136 -12.78 -7.83 5.22
CA GLY A 136 -13.18 -8.60 6.39
C GLY A 136 -12.84 -10.10 6.29
N SER A 137 -12.23 -10.55 5.20
CA SER A 137 -11.87 -11.96 5.00
C SER A 137 -10.70 -12.10 4.02
N VAL A 138 -10.08 -13.29 4.00
CA VAL A 138 -9.01 -13.61 3.04
C VAL A 138 -9.47 -13.47 1.59
N ARG A 139 -10.71 -13.90 1.29
CA ARG A 139 -11.28 -13.74 -0.05
C ARG A 139 -11.46 -12.27 -0.40
N GLU A 140 -12.03 -11.51 0.50
CA GLU A 140 -12.20 -10.07 0.30
C GLU A 140 -10.86 -9.34 0.16
N SER A 141 -9.79 -9.82 0.79
CA SER A 141 -8.45 -9.24 0.61
C SER A 141 -8.03 -9.24 -0.86
N PHE A 142 -8.39 -10.28 -1.62
CA PHE A 142 -8.17 -10.29 -3.06
C PHE A 142 -9.10 -9.31 -3.80
N ASP A 143 -10.41 -9.42 -3.59
CA ASP A 143 -11.40 -8.64 -4.33
C ASP A 143 -11.26 -7.12 -4.06
N VAL A 144 -11.01 -6.76 -2.79
CA VAL A 144 -10.83 -5.36 -2.39
C VAL A 144 -9.49 -4.81 -2.88
N ALA A 145 -8.43 -5.63 -2.97
CA ALA A 145 -7.16 -5.21 -3.56
C ALA A 145 -7.31 -4.89 -5.06
N VAL A 146 -8.06 -5.70 -5.81
CA VAL A 146 -8.43 -5.38 -7.20
C VAL A 146 -9.19 -4.06 -7.28
N SER A 147 -10.16 -3.87 -6.38
CA SER A 147 -10.98 -2.64 -6.33
C SER A 147 -10.13 -1.42 -5.99
N ALA A 148 -9.16 -1.56 -5.06
CA ALA A 148 -8.26 -0.48 -4.66
C ALA A 148 -7.46 0.06 -5.85
N VAL A 149 -6.87 -0.82 -6.65
CA VAL A 149 -6.13 -0.43 -7.87
C VAL A 149 -7.05 0.26 -8.88
N ASN A 150 -8.25 -0.29 -9.09
CA ASN A 150 -9.20 0.29 -10.03
C ASN A 150 -9.72 1.66 -9.57
N PHE A 151 -9.95 1.85 -8.27
CA PHE A 151 -10.36 3.14 -7.72
C PHE A 151 -9.24 4.18 -7.79
N ALA A 152 -8.00 3.79 -7.51
CA ALA A 152 -6.86 4.69 -7.66
C ALA A 152 -6.79 5.26 -9.09
N GLU A 153 -6.85 4.40 -10.08
CA GLU A 153 -6.82 4.80 -11.50
C GLU A 153 -8.04 5.65 -11.90
N LYS A 154 -9.24 5.22 -11.47
CA LYS A 154 -10.50 5.89 -11.84
C LYS A 154 -10.61 7.28 -11.27
N TYR A 155 -10.24 7.45 -10.01
CA TYR A 155 -10.41 8.71 -9.29
C TYR A 155 -9.13 9.55 -9.20
N ARG A 156 -8.02 9.05 -9.75
CA ARG A 156 -6.73 9.74 -9.76
C ARG A 156 -6.31 10.17 -8.34
N THR A 157 -6.34 9.24 -7.41
CA THR A 157 -6.02 9.49 -6.00
C THR A 157 -5.34 8.27 -5.38
N PRO A 158 -4.48 8.44 -4.37
CA PRO A 158 -3.99 7.30 -3.63
C PRO A 158 -5.14 6.57 -2.92
N VAL A 159 -5.05 5.25 -2.86
CA VAL A 159 -5.98 4.39 -2.12
C VAL A 159 -5.21 3.65 -1.03
N ILE A 160 -5.71 3.68 0.19
CA ILE A 160 -5.15 2.94 1.32
C ILE A 160 -5.95 1.65 1.49
N LEU A 161 -5.27 0.52 1.48
CA LEU A 161 -5.82 -0.80 1.78
C LEU A 161 -5.36 -1.21 3.17
N LEU A 162 -6.28 -1.19 4.14
CA LEU A 162 -6.02 -1.61 5.53
C LEU A 162 -6.27 -3.09 5.67
N VAL A 163 -5.22 -3.87 5.88
CA VAL A 163 -5.27 -5.32 6.12
C VAL A 163 -4.93 -5.59 7.58
N VAL A 164 -5.53 -6.63 8.18
CA VAL A 164 -5.25 -7.09 9.55
C VAL A 164 -4.80 -8.54 9.52
#